data_62abcdf6307d8c7a7f7abfc4dececd97
#
_entry.id   62abcdf6307d8c7a7f7abfc4dececd97
#
_cell.length_a   1.000
_cell.length_b   1.000
_cell.length_c   1.000
_cell.angle_alpha   90.00
_cell.angle_beta   90.00
_cell.angle_gamma   90.00
#
_symmetry.space_group_name_H-M   'P 1'
#
loop_
_entity.id
_entity.type
_entity.pdbx_description
1 polymer ?
#
loop_
_entity_poly.entity_id
_entity_poly.type
_entity_poly.pdbx_seq_one_letter_code
_entity_poly.pdbx_strand_id
1 'polypeptide(L)'
;MHARLIHRFNYSYSQPVLLGPHRFCLRPRPHGFQRLIDFKLAVSPEPSQLYELMAAGGDTITRARFLQETEAFEVVATSEVETFTPPLIEACLDESMLQLPLAIGRLNPDLMSNLQGWLPNGQHDAAAVDLAQEALTGSDGSCLSFLQQLIEIIQDRVKYTQRHQGPAWPAGRTLKERIGSCRDLAMLMIECCRSVGLPARFVSGYHLVEPKPDRYDLHAWTEVYLQGAGWRGFDASGQGAVDDRYIPVVTSSKSDLTAAVSGTFSGPTGVQSSLTWEIEAELLSQASRH
;
A
#
# COMPACT_ATOMS: atom_id res chain seq x y z
N MET A 1 -4.77 -18.18 4.47
CA MET A 1 -3.86 -18.62 3.38
C MET A 1 -2.44 -18.72 3.94
N HIS A 2 -1.62 -19.69 3.51
CA HIS A 2 -0.19 -19.78 3.86
C HIS A 2 0.61 -19.70 2.56
N ALA A 3 1.52 -18.74 2.45
CA ALA A 3 2.23 -18.46 1.21
C ALA A 3 3.72 -18.15 1.44
N ARG A 4 4.54 -18.53 0.47
CA ARG A 4 5.93 -18.10 0.35
C ARG A 4 6.04 -17.13 -0.83
N LEU A 5 6.78 -16.05 -0.63
CA LEU A 5 7.05 -15.02 -1.61
C LEU A 5 8.56 -14.85 -1.79
N ILE A 6 8.99 -14.68 -3.03
CA ILE A 6 10.35 -14.25 -3.35
C ILE A 6 10.24 -13.04 -4.26
N HIS A 7 10.79 -11.92 -3.84
CA HIS A 7 10.83 -10.69 -4.63
C HIS A 7 12.28 -10.31 -4.90
N ARG A 8 12.66 -10.28 -6.19
CA ARG A 8 14.00 -9.97 -6.67
C ARG A 8 14.01 -8.63 -7.38
N PHE A 9 15.05 -7.86 -7.15
CA PHE A 9 15.35 -6.63 -7.89
C PHE A 9 16.78 -6.71 -8.38
N ASN A 10 16.99 -6.48 -9.66
CA ASN A 10 18.31 -6.45 -10.29
C ASN A 10 18.51 -5.09 -10.97
N TYR A 11 19.45 -4.32 -10.43
CA TYR A 11 19.91 -3.08 -11.01
C TYR A 11 21.24 -3.32 -11.70
N SER A 12 21.40 -2.77 -12.90
CA SER A 12 22.66 -2.76 -13.63
C SER A 12 23.02 -1.33 -13.99
N TYR A 13 24.30 -1.01 -13.88
CA TYR A 13 24.85 0.31 -14.20
C TYR A 13 25.84 0.16 -15.33
N SER A 14 25.88 1.14 -16.25
CA SER A 14 26.78 1.12 -17.41
C SER A 14 28.25 1.37 -17.04
N GLN A 15 28.54 1.80 -15.84
CA GLN A 15 29.85 2.05 -15.26
C GLN A 15 29.79 1.88 -13.74
N PRO A 16 30.92 1.65 -13.04
CA PRO A 16 30.93 1.56 -11.58
C PRO A 16 30.33 2.80 -10.91
N VAL A 17 29.47 2.57 -9.92
CA VAL A 17 28.80 3.60 -9.11
C VAL A 17 28.97 3.30 -7.63
N LEU A 18 29.05 4.33 -6.81
CA LEU A 18 28.94 4.22 -5.37
C LEU A 18 27.47 4.35 -4.96
N LEU A 19 26.91 3.30 -4.37
CA LEU A 19 25.54 3.29 -3.86
C LEU A 19 25.45 4.18 -2.61
N GLY A 20 24.54 5.15 -2.63
CA GLY A 20 24.16 5.92 -1.45
C GLY A 20 23.36 5.09 -0.44
N PRO A 21 22.85 5.71 0.63
CA PRO A 21 21.97 5.02 1.58
C PRO A 21 20.71 4.49 0.88
N HIS A 22 20.41 3.21 1.10
CA HIS A 22 19.20 2.56 0.59
C HIS A 22 18.23 2.24 1.71
N ARG A 23 16.95 2.20 1.36
CA ARG A 23 15.83 1.80 2.20
C ARG A 23 15.03 0.70 1.49
N PHE A 24 14.68 -0.34 2.22
CA PHE A 24 13.88 -1.46 1.74
C PHE A 24 12.58 -1.55 2.54
N CYS A 25 11.45 -1.53 1.84
CA CYS A 25 10.12 -1.77 2.36
C CYS A 25 9.63 -3.11 1.76
N LEU A 26 10.21 -4.21 2.24
CA LEU A 26 10.01 -5.55 1.68
C LEU A 26 9.58 -6.59 2.73
N ARG A 27 9.67 -6.24 4.02
CA ARG A 27 9.26 -7.13 5.11
C ARG A 27 7.75 -7.05 5.32
N PRO A 28 7.00 -8.15 5.10
CA PRO A 28 5.56 -8.17 5.37
C PRO A 28 5.28 -7.77 6.82
N ARG A 29 4.32 -6.88 7.02
CA ARG A 29 3.98 -6.36 8.34
C ARG A 29 3.12 -7.36 9.14
N PRO A 30 3.46 -7.70 10.39
CA PRO A 30 2.55 -8.45 11.22
C PRO A 30 1.37 -7.55 11.66
N HIS A 31 0.15 -8.09 11.63
CA HIS A 31 -1.07 -7.45 12.16
C HIS A 31 -2.12 -8.51 12.51
N GLY A 32 -3.31 -8.09 12.95
CA GLY A 32 -4.34 -9.01 13.45
C GLY A 32 -4.76 -10.13 12.49
N PHE A 33 -4.56 -9.94 11.18
CA PHE A 33 -4.97 -10.91 10.14
C PHE A 33 -3.78 -11.40 9.31
N GLN A 34 -2.55 -11.12 9.73
CA GLN A 34 -1.33 -11.58 9.06
C GLN A 34 -0.23 -11.88 10.08
N ARG A 35 0.35 -13.07 9.96
CA ARG A 35 1.51 -13.50 10.73
C ARG A 35 2.70 -13.68 9.79
N LEU A 36 3.82 -13.01 10.08
CA LEU A 36 5.09 -13.25 9.41
C LEU A 36 5.76 -14.46 10.09
N ILE A 37 6.01 -15.53 9.32
CA ILE A 37 6.64 -16.77 9.82
C ILE A 37 8.15 -16.67 9.67
N ASP A 38 8.62 -16.30 8.47
CA ASP A 38 10.04 -16.09 8.21
C ASP A 38 10.25 -14.92 7.24
N PHE A 39 11.37 -14.24 7.38
CA PHE A 39 11.81 -13.19 6.47
C PHE A 39 13.31 -13.16 6.34
N LYS A 40 13.80 -13.15 5.11
CA LYS A 40 15.22 -13.02 4.76
C LYS A 40 15.38 -11.95 3.70
N LEU A 41 16.34 -11.06 3.90
CA LEU A 41 16.75 -10.05 2.92
C LEU A 41 18.23 -10.29 2.58
N ALA A 42 18.50 -10.64 1.33
CA ALA A 42 19.84 -10.72 0.77
C ALA A 42 20.09 -9.48 -0.10
N VAL A 43 21.25 -8.88 0.04
CA VAL A 43 21.64 -7.66 -0.67
C VAL A 43 23.06 -7.85 -1.21
N SER A 44 23.27 -7.59 -2.49
CA SER A 44 24.57 -7.63 -3.16
C SER A 44 24.81 -6.35 -3.98
N PRO A 45 25.97 -5.67 -3.86
CA PRO A 45 27.11 -6.02 -3.03
C PRO A 45 26.76 -6.02 -1.55
N GLU A 46 27.54 -6.73 -0.75
CA GLU A 46 27.35 -6.80 0.70
C GLU A 46 27.42 -5.38 1.30
N PRO A 47 26.38 -4.94 2.01
CA PRO A 47 26.38 -3.61 2.61
C PRO A 47 27.34 -3.53 3.81
N SER A 48 28.03 -2.41 3.94
CA SER A 48 28.87 -2.14 5.12
C SER A 48 28.07 -2.00 6.43
N GLN A 49 26.78 -1.64 6.31
CA GLN A 49 25.81 -1.61 7.40
C GLN A 49 24.46 -2.05 6.86
N LEU A 50 23.80 -2.99 7.56
CA LEU A 50 22.43 -3.41 7.33
C LEU A 50 21.70 -3.48 8.67
N TYR A 51 20.60 -2.76 8.81
CA TYR A 51 19.83 -2.73 10.06
C TYR A 51 18.34 -2.46 9.81
N GLU A 52 17.52 -3.00 10.68
CA GLU A 52 16.07 -2.77 10.69
C GLU A 52 15.71 -1.65 11.66
N LEU A 53 14.67 -0.91 11.33
CA LEU A 53 14.08 0.11 12.19
C LEU A 53 12.55 0.14 12.00
N MET A 54 11.87 0.63 13.02
CA MET A 54 10.42 0.85 12.95
C MET A 54 10.16 2.23 12.35
N ALA A 55 9.37 2.26 11.27
CA ALA A 55 8.87 3.49 10.68
C ALA A 55 7.76 4.11 11.53
N ALA A 56 7.42 5.37 11.29
CA ALA A 56 6.37 6.08 12.02
C ALA A 56 4.98 5.40 11.91
N GLY A 57 4.73 4.66 10.82
CA GLY A 57 3.51 3.86 10.62
C GLY A 57 3.48 2.52 11.35
N GLY A 58 4.54 2.16 12.10
CA GLY A 58 4.68 0.88 12.79
C GLY A 58 5.22 -0.25 11.91
N ASP A 59 5.54 0.03 10.66
CA ASP A 59 6.13 -0.96 9.75
C ASP A 59 7.63 -1.10 9.99
N THR A 60 8.17 -2.31 9.81
CA THR A 60 9.62 -2.54 9.84
C THR A 60 10.21 -2.26 8.47
N ILE A 61 11.19 -1.37 8.41
CA ILE A 61 11.96 -1.06 7.21
C ILE A 61 13.43 -1.39 7.42
N THR A 62 14.12 -1.81 6.37
CA THR A 62 15.56 -2.09 6.41
C THR A 62 16.33 -0.95 5.77
N ARG A 63 17.46 -0.59 6.35
CA ARG A 63 18.40 0.37 5.79
C ARG A 63 19.74 -0.26 5.52
N ALA A 64 20.36 0.14 4.39
CA ALA A 64 21.69 -0.29 4.00
C ALA A 64 22.61 0.88 3.66
N ARG A 65 23.91 0.73 3.92
CA ARG A 65 24.98 1.62 3.47
C ARG A 65 26.04 0.81 2.76
N PHE A 66 26.67 1.40 1.75
CA PHE A 66 27.68 0.78 0.90
C PHE A 66 28.94 1.63 0.89
N LEU A 67 30.11 1.00 0.73
CA LEU A 67 31.40 1.66 0.68
C LEU A 67 32.20 1.31 -0.58
N GLN A 68 31.71 0.32 -1.34
CA GLN A 68 32.38 -0.16 -2.55
C GLN A 68 31.60 0.26 -3.79
N GLU A 69 32.32 0.56 -4.85
CA GLU A 69 31.72 0.78 -6.17
C GLU A 69 31.25 -0.57 -6.75
N THR A 70 30.20 -0.49 -7.55
CA THR A 70 29.58 -1.65 -8.19
C THR A 70 28.96 -1.29 -9.53
N GLU A 71 28.88 -2.25 -10.45
CA GLU A 71 28.09 -2.15 -11.70
C GLU A 71 26.77 -2.91 -11.59
N ALA A 72 26.55 -3.65 -10.49
CA ALA A 72 25.33 -4.40 -10.26
C ALA A 72 24.87 -4.26 -8.80
N PHE A 73 23.55 -4.18 -8.60
CA PHE A 73 22.95 -4.16 -7.28
C PHE A 73 21.73 -5.07 -7.27
N GLU A 74 21.79 -6.13 -6.46
CA GLU A 74 20.73 -7.11 -6.33
C GLU A 74 20.12 -7.07 -4.92
N VAL A 75 18.79 -7.17 -4.87
CA VAL A 75 18.04 -7.29 -3.62
C VAL A 75 17.08 -8.47 -3.76
N VAL A 76 17.16 -9.44 -2.85
CA VAL A 76 16.25 -10.58 -2.79
C VAL A 76 15.58 -10.63 -1.42
N ALA A 77 14.27 -10.45 -1.40
CA ALA A 77 13.46 -10.64 -0.21
C ALA A 77 12.70 -11.96 -0.31
N THR A 78 12.89 -12.83 0.68
CA THR A 78 12.13 -14.07 0.82
C THR A 78 11.28 -13.97 2.08
N SER A 79 9.98 -14.19 1.97
CA SER A 79 9.07 -14.16 3.11
C SER A 79 8.13 -15.37 3.10
N GLU A 80 7.80 -15.83 4.29
CA GLU A 80 6.76 -16.82 4.53
C GLU A 80 5.72 -16.22 5.47
N VAL A 81 4.46 -16.19 5.01
CA VAL A 81 3.37 -15.51 5.70
C VAL A 81 2.14 -16.40 5.80
N GLU A 82 1.43 -16.23 6.89
CA GLU A 82 0.06 -16.71 7.06
C GLU A 82 -0.90 -15.53 7.12
N THR A 83 -1.96 -15.59 6.33
CA THR A 83 -3.04 -14.61 6.35
C THR A 83 -4.34 -15.28 6.78
N PHE A 84 -5.18 -14.51 7.45
CA PHE A 84 -6.46 -14.98 8.01
C PHE A 84 -7.58 -14.10 7.44
N THR A 85 -8.73 -14.71 7.18
CA THR A 85 -9.92 -13.97 6.75
C THR A 85 -10.35 -13.02 7.87
N PRO A 86 -10.40 -11.70 7.63
CA PRO A 86 -10.88 -10.76 8.62
C PRO A 86 -12.36 -11.01 8.94
N PRO A 87 -12.84 -10.72 10.18
CA PRO A 87 -14.26 -10.77 10.47
C PRO A 87 -15.02 -9.75 9.62
N LEU A 88 -16.31 -9.99 9.40
CA LEU A 88 -17.17 -9.05 8.68
C LEU A 88 -17.11 -7.67 9.37
N ILE A 89 -16.98 -6.62 8.57
CA ILE A 89 -16.84 -5.26 9.09
C ILE A 89 -18.09 -4.86 9.87
N GLU A 90 -19.26 -5.20 9.34
CA GLU A 90 -20.58 -4.91 9.95
C GLU A 90 -20.70 -5.47 11.38
N ALA A 91 -20.11 -6.63 11.62
CA ALA A 91 -20.15 -7.28 12.94
C ALA A 91 -19.28 -6.59 14.00
N CYS A 92 -18.35 -5.72 13.56
CA CYS A 92 -17.37 -5.06 14.42
C CYS A 92 -17.57 -3.56 14.52
N LEU A 93 -18.40 -2.98 13.66
CA LEU A 93 -18.52 -1.51 13.50
C LEU A 93 -19.19 -0.87 14.71
N ASP A 94 -18.58 0.22 15.20
CA ASP A 94 -19.19 1.06 16.23
C ASP A 94 -20.35 1.89 15.63
N GLU A 95 -21.40 2.14 16.42
CA GLU A 95 -22.56 2.95 15.99
C GLU A 95 -22.17 4.36 15.52
N SER A 96 -21.08 4.93 16.04
CA SER A 96 -20.56 6.23 15.61
C SER A 96 -20.18 6.28 14.13
N MET A 97 -19.94 5.11 13.52
CA MET A 97 -19.57 4.97 12.10
C MET A 97 -20.77 4.79 11.16
N LEU A 98 -21.99 4.75 11.68
CA LEU A 98 -23.20 4.52 10.88
C LEU A 98 -23.65 5.78 10.10
N GLN A 99 -23.05 6.96 10.34
CA GLN A 99 -23.42 8.21 9.66
C GLN A 99 -22.20 9.03 9.24
N LEU A 100 -22.16 9.38 7.96
CA LEU A 100 -21.18 10.30 7.36
C LEU A 100 -21.85 11.62 6.93
N PRO A 101 -21.09 12.74 6.81
CA PRO A 101 -19.68 12.87 7.19
C PRO A 101 -19.47 12.73 8.70
N LEU A 102 -18.29 12.23 9.08
CA LEU A 102 -17.98 12.11 10.50
C LEU A 102 -17.90 13.50 11.13
N ALA A 103 -18.84 13.80 12.03
CA ALA A 103 -18.75 15.01 12.81
C ALA A 103 -17.53 14.93 13.74
N ILE A 104 -16.68 15.97 13.68
CA ILE A 104 -15.57 16.16 14.63
C ILE A 104 -16.18 16.07 16.04
N GLY A 105 -15.76 15.08 16.84
CA GLY A 105 -16.26 14.83 18.20
C GLY A 105 -17.17 13.61 18.37
N ARG A 106 -17.58 12.93 17.30
CA ARG A 106 -18.23 11.60 17.41
C ARG A 106 -17.24 10.47 17.63
N LEU A 107 -16.01 10.59 17.12
CA LEU A 107 -14.95 9.66 17.40
C LEU A 107 -14.31 9.98 18.76
N ASN A 108 -13.83 8.95 19.44
CA ASN A 108 -13.10 9.11 20.69
C ASN A 108 -11.96 10.13 20.51
N PRO A 109 -11.85 11.22 21.31
CA PRO A 109 -10.83 12.26 21.15
C PRO A 109 -9.39 11.72 21.21
N ASP A 110 -9.12 10.72 22.07
CA ASP A 110 -7.80 10.11 22.18
C ASP A 110 -7.44 9.32 20.93
N LEU A 111 -8.43 8.62 20.36
CA LEU A 111 -8.30 7.93 19.09
C LEU A 111 -8.02 8.90 17.93
N MET A 112 -8.75 10.02 17.89
CA MET A 112 -8.55 11.05 16.86
C MET A 112 -7.16 11.66 16.93
N SER A 113 -6.62 11.89 18.12
CA SER A 113 -5.25 12.37 18.31
C SER A 113 -4.23 11.42 17.67
N ASN A 114 -4.40 10.11 17.84
CA ASN A 114 -3.53 9.09 17.25
C ASN A 114 -3.70 8.96 15.72
N LEU A 115 -4.85 9.33 15.19
CA LEU A 115 -5.17 9.21 13.77
C LEU A 115 -4.93 10.48 12.95
N GLN A 116 -4.51 11.58 13.58
CA GLN A 116 -4.30 12.89 12.91
C GLN A 116 -3.39 12.81 11.68
N GLY A 117 -2.34 11.97 11.73
CA GLY A 117 -1.41 11.77 10.60
C GLY A 117 -2.06 11.11 9.37
N TRP A 118 -3.25 10.55 9.52
CA TRP A 118 -4.00 9.83 8.48
C TRP A 118 -5.26 10.59 8.02
N LEU A 119 -5.47 11.76 8.58
CA LEU A 119 -6.45 12.75 8.17
C LEU A 119 -5.80 13.81 7.27
N PRO A 120 -6.58 14.65 6.61
CA PRO A 120 -6.04 15.68 5.73
C PRO A 120 -5.20 16.70 6.50
N ASN A 121 -4.01 16.97 5.97
CA ASN A 121 -3.16 18.07 6.41
C ASN A 121 -3.25 19.20 5.37
N GLY A 122 -4.36 19.93 5.32
CA GLY A 122 -4.50 21.04 4.39
C GLY A 122 -5.74 20.96 3.49
N GLN A 123 -5.64 21.57 2.32
CA GLN A 123 -6.75 21.64 1.36
C GLN A 123 -6.86 20.34 0.56
N HIS A 124 -8.06 19.79 0.48
CA HIS A 124 -8.38 18.63 -0.36
C HIS A 124 -8.34 18.99 -1.86
N ASP A 125 -8.06 17.99 -2.69
CA ASP A 125 -8.31 18.08 -4.13
C ASP A 125 -9.82 18.24 -4.38
N ALA A 126 -10.21 19.33 -5.03
CA ALA A 126 -11.63 19.65 -5.25
C ALA A 126 -12.38 18.53 -5.99
N ALA A 127 -11.73 17.89 -6.97
CA ALA A 127 -12.35 16.79 -7.72
C ALA A 127 -12.57 15.54 -6.85
N ALA A 128 -11.71 15.30 -5.86
CA ALA A 128 -11.91 14.22 -4.88
C ALA A 128 -13.04 14.55 -3.90
N VAL A 129 -13.19 15.82 -3.49
CA VAL A 129 -14.31 16.27 -2.67
C VAL A 129 -15.64 16.10 -3.39
N ASP A 130 -15.72 16.52 -4.66
CA ASP A 130 -16.93 16.37 -5.48
C ASP A 130 -17.31 14.91 -5.65
N LEU A 131 -16.32 14.04 -5.89
CA LEU A 131 -16.54 12.59 -6.01
C LEU A 131 -17.04 11.97 -4.69
N ALA A 132 -16.45 12.36 -3.57
CA ALA A 132 -16.86 11.90 -2.24
C ALA A 132 -18.30 12.37 -1.92
N GLN A 133 -18.65 13.59 -2.28
CA GLN A 133 -20.00 14.11 -2.08
C GLN A 133 -21.04 13.36 -2.94
N GLU A 134 -20.69 12.99 -4.15
CA GLU A 134 -21.54 12.15 -5.00
C GLU A 134 -21.75 10.76 -4.40
N ALA A 135 -20.68 10.12 -3.92
CA ALA A 135 -20.76 8.83 -3.24
C ALA A 135 -21.63 8.90 -1.97
N LEU A 136 -21.52 9.99 -1.18
CA LEU A 136 -22.40 10.23 -0.03
C LEU A 136 -23.87 10.35 -0.43
N THR A 137 -24.16 11.06 -1.50
CA THR A 137 -25.53 11.27 -1.99
C THR A 137 -26.15 9.98 -2.52
N GLY A 138 -25.34 9.11 -3.13
CA GLY A 138 -25.76 7.81 -3.64
C GLY A 138 -25.84 6.69 -2.58
N SER A 139 -25.35 6.96 -1.37
CA SER A 139 -25.35 6.02 -0.26
C SER A 139 -26.50 6.32 0.72
N ASP A 140 -26.75 5.38 1.67
CA ASP A 140 -27.69 5.58 2.78
C ASP A 140 -27.10 6.44 3.92
N GLY A 141 -25.89 6.99 3.73
CA GLY A 141 -25.14 7.75 4.71
C GLY A 141 -24.30 6.91 5.65
N SER A 142 -24.39 5.57 5.61
CA SER A 142 -23.50 4.71 6.38
C SER A 142 -22.09 4.68 5.78
N CYS A 143 -21.10 4.43 6.64
CA CYS A 143 -19.70 4.36 6.24
C CYS A 143 -19.44 3.28 5.19
N LEU A 144 -20.06 2.10 5.34
CA LEU A 144 -19.86 0.98 4.43
C LEU A 144 -20.53 1.20 3.09
N SER A 145 -21.78 1.71 3.09
CA SER A 145 -22.49 2.06 1.87
C SER A 145 -21.74 3.15 1.09
N PHE A 146 -21.19 4.15 1.78
CA PHE A 146 -20.33 5.17 1.16
C PHE A 146 -19.09 4.57 0.52
N LEU A 147 -18.36 3.70 1.24
CA LEU A 147 -17.13 3.06 0.72
C LEU A 147 -17.42 2.18 -0.50
N GLN A 148 -18.51 1.42 -0.46
CA GLN A 148 -18.95 0.62 -1.61
C GLN A 148 -19.30 1.51 -2.80
N GLN A 149 -20.14 2.52 -2.61
CA GLN A 149 -20.54 3.45 -3.65
C GLN A 149 -19.36 4.20 -4.25
N LEU A 150 -18.39 4.62 -3.39
CA LEU A 150 -17.17 5.29 -3.84
C LEU A 150 -16.33 4.38 -4.75
N ILE A 151 -16.17 3.10 -4.40
CA ILE A 151 -15.45 2.13 -5.22
C ILE A 151 -16.14 1.96 -6.57
N GLU A 152 -17.46 1.78 -6.58
CA GLU A 152 -18.25 1.62 -7.81
C GLU A 152 -18.09 2.83 -8.73
N ILE A 153 -18.19 4.05 -8.20
CA ILE A 153 -18.00 5.28 -8.99
C ILE A 153 -16.56 5.40 -9.52
N ILE A 154 -15.55 5.07 -8.71
CA ILE A 154 -14.16 5.10 -9.17
C ILE A 154 -13.95 4.12 -10.31
N GLN A 155 -14.46 2.89 -10.20
CA GLN A 155 -14.34 1.85 -11.24
C GLN A 155 -15.07 2.20 -12.52
N ASP A 156 -16.21 2.88 -12.42
CA ASP A 156 -16.96 3.35 -13.60
C ASP A 156 -16.22 4.49 -14.33
N ARG A 157 -15.59 5.41 -13.59
CA ARG A 157 -14.97 6.60 -14.16
C ARG A 157 -13.53 6.45 -14.58
N VAL A 158 -12.78 5.57 -13.94
CA VAL A 158 -11.33 5.42 -14.13
C VAL A 158 -11.01 4.00 -14.58
N LYS A 159 -10.60 3.87 -15.84
CA LYS A 159 -10.15 2.60 -16.38
C LYS A 159 -8.79 2.23 -15.78
N TYR A 160 -8.69 1.03 -15.20
CA TYR A 160 -7.42 0.51 -14.73
C TYR A 160 -6.40 0.38 -15.87
N THR A 161 -5.18 0.82 -15.62
CA THR A 161 -4.03 0.64 -16.51
C THR A 161 -2.78 0.29 -15.71
N GLN A 162 -1.99 -0.64 -16.22
CA GLN A 162 -0.73 -0.99 -15.61
C GLN A 162 0.31 0.11 -15.90
N ARG A 163 0.91 0.68 -14.85
CA ARG A 163 1.94 1.71 -14.94
C ARG A 163 3.06 1.39 -13.97
N HIS A 164 4.21 0.95 -14.49
CA HIS A 164 5.32 0.48 -13.66
C HIS A 164 6.17 1.60 -13.07
N GLN A 165 6.19 2.80 -13.68
CA GLN A 165 7.08 3.89 -13.30
C GLN A 165 6.34 5.12 -12.76
N GLY A 166 7.07 5.90 -11.97
CA GLY A 166 6.65 7.18 -11.42
C GLY A 166 5.79 7.07 -10.15
N PRO A 167 5.60 8.17 -9.43
CA PRO A 167 4.77 8.23 -8.24
C PRO A 167 3.28 8.07 -8.59
N ALA A 168 2.44 7.88 -7.58
CA ALA A 168 0.99 7.98 -7.75
C ALA A 168 0.60 9.38 -8.26
N TRP A 169 -0.41 9.44 -9.11
CA TRP A 169 -0.94 10.71 -9.58
C TRP A 169 -1.83 11.37 -8.52
N PRO A 170 -1.89 12.71 -8.49
CA PRO A 170 -2.90 13.43 -7.73
C PRO A 170 -4.32 13.00 -8.15
N ALA A 171 -5.26 13.02 -7.22
CA ALA A 171 -6.64 12.59 -7.44
C ALA A 171 -7.32 13.28 -8.63
N GLY A 172 -7.21 14.60 -8.73
CA GLY A 172 -7.78 15.36 -9.84
C GLY A 172 -7.19 15.00 -11.20
N ARG A 173 -5.89 14.62 -11.26
CA ARG A 173 -5.28 14.13 -12.50
C ARG A 173 -5.86 12.77 -12.88
N THR A 174 -5.96 11.85 -11.96
CA THR A 174 -6.52 10.50 -12.21
C THR A 174 -7.94 10.60 -12.75
N LEU A 175 -8.78 11.44 -12.16
CA LEU A 175 -10.15 11.69 -12.63
C LEU A 175 -10.20 12.35 -14.01
N LYS A 176 -9.34 13.33 -14.27
CA LYS A 176 -9.26 14.03 -15.56
C LYS A 176 -8.84 13.10 -16.70
N GLU A 177 -7.79 12.29 -16.47
CA GLU A 177 -7.26 11.36 -17.47
C GLU A 177 -8.16 10.12 -17.67
N ARG A 178 -9.04 9.82 -16.71
CA ARG A 178 -9.92 8.64 -16.69
C ARG A 178 -9.19 7.31 -16.83
N ILE A 179 -7.92 7.28 -16.49
CA ILE A 179 -7.08 6.09 -16.42
C ILE A 179 -6.23 6.16 -15.16
N GLY A 180 -5.86 5.01 -14.59
CA GLY A 180 -4.99 4.98 -13.41
C GLY A 180 -4.50 3.58 -13.10
N SER A 181 -3.34 3.49 -12.46
CA SER A 181 -2.82 2.25 -11.86
C SER A 181 -3.41 2.06 -10.45
N CYS A 182 -3.18 0.89 -9.84
CA CYS A 182 -3.58 0.63 -8.45
C CYS A 182 -3.17 1.76 -7.49
N ARG A 183 -1.96 2.33 -7.67
CA ARG A 183 -1.47 3.46 -6.85
C ARG A 183 -2.30 4.72 -7.00
N ASP A 184 -2.72 5.01 -8.23
CA ASP A 184 -3.49 6.21 -8.55
C ASP A 184 -4.90 6.10 -7.99
N LEU A 185 -5.53 4.93 -8.13
CA LEU A 185 -6.86 4.62 -7.59
C LEU A 185 -6.86 4.61 -6.07
N ALA A 186 -5.81 4.03 -5.44
CA ALA A 186 -5.66 4.06 -4.00
C ALA A 186 -5.55 5.50 -3.47
N MET A 187 -4.71 6.35 -4.10
CA MET A 187 -4.59 7.76 -3.67
C MET A 187 -5.87 8.55 -3.90
N LEU A 188 -6.59 8.31 -4.99
CA LEU A 188 -7.91 8.92 -5.22
C LEU A 188 -8.89 8.54 -4.11
N MET A 189 -9.00 7.25 -3.79
CA MET A 189 -9.88 6.77 -2.73
C MET A 189 -9.49 7.34 -1.36
N ILE A 190 -8.20 7.44 -1.05
CA ILE A 190 -7.69 8.04 0.20
C ILE A 190 -8.13 9.49 0.32
N GLU A 191 -7.98 10.30 -0.73
CA GLU A 191 -8.39 11.70 -0.72
C GLU A 191 -9.90 11.87 -0.54
N CYS A 192 -10.70 11.03 -1.19
CA CYS A 192 -12.15 11.01 -1.00
C CYS A 192 -12.53 10.63 0.45
N CYS A 193 -11.95 9.57 1.01
CA CYS A 193 -12.20 9.16 2.38
C CYS A 193 -11.84 10.25 3.38
N ARG A 194 -10.68 10.87 3.22
CA ARG A 194 -10.21 11.95 4.10
C ARG A 194 -11.10 13.18 4.02
N SER A 195 -11.65 13.50 2.85
CA SER A 195 -12.54 14.68 2.67
C SER A 195 -13.85 14.58 3.45
N VAL A 196 -14.27 13.36 3.81
CA VAL A 196 -15.45 13.11 4.66
C VAL A 196 -15.07 12.78 6.12
N GLY A 197 -13.80 12.98 6.49
CA GLY A 197 -13.31 12.79 7.86
C GLY A 197 -12.89 11.36 8.19
N LEU A 198 -12.87 10.43 7.24
CA LEU A 198 -12.39 9.07 7.45
C LEU A 198 -10.85 9.01 7.39
N PRO A 199 -10.17 8.58 8.47
CA PRO A 199 -8.74 8.35 8.41
C PRO A 199 -8.43 7.24 7.40
N ALA A 200 -7.57 7.55 6.44
CA ALA A 200 -7.21 6.63 5.38
C ALA A 200 -5.71 6.65 5.09
N ARG A 201 -5.13 5.51 4.69
CA ARG A 201 -3.72 5.38 4.39
C ARG A 201 -3.46 4.48 3.19
N PHE A 202 -2.35 4.73 2.54
CA PHE A 202 -1.85 3.96 1.42
C PHE A 202 -1.16 2.68 1.93
N VAL A 203 -1.43 1.57 1.27
CA VAL A 203 -0.77 0.28 1.50
C VAL A 203 -0.09 -0.17 0.23
N SER A 204 1.15 -0.64 0.36
CA SER A 204 1.85 -1.39 -0.67
C SER A 204 2.11 -2.81 -0.17
N GLY A 205 1.91 -3.78 -1.05
CA GLY A 205 2.05 -5.19 -0.71
C GLY A 205 1.86 -6.10 -1.93
N TYR A 206 1.39 -7.32 -1.68
CA TYR A 206 1.12 -8.29 -2.72
C TYR A 206 -0.36 -8.68 -2.71
N HIS A 207 -0.90 -8.95 -3.89
CA HIS A 207 -2.22 -9.53 -4.07
C HIS A 207 -2.08 -10.84 -4.84
N LEU A 208 -2.36 -11.96 -4.19
CA LEU A 208 -2.26 -13.29 -4.76
C LEU A 208 -3.59 -13.69 -5.39
N VAL A 209 -3.70 -13.43 -6.69
CA VAL A 209 -4.92 -13.72 -7.46
C VAL A 209 -4.94 -15.13 -8.00
N GLU A 210 -6.13 -15.70 -8.16
CA GLU A 210 -6.37 -16.95 -8.86
C GLU A 210 -7.29 -16.71 -10.06
N PRO A 211 -6.98 -17.30 -11.25
CA PRO A 211 -5.81 -18.13 -11.55
C PRO A 211 -4.50 -17.35 -11.43
N LYS A 212 -3.41 -18.07 -11.13
CA LYS A 212 -2.06 -17.47 -11.03
C LYS A 212 -1.74 -16.70 -12.32
N PRO A 213 -1.35 -15.42 -12.24
CA PRO A 213 -0.96 -14.64 -13.41
C PRO A 213 0.41 -15.09 -13.93
N ASP A 214 0.71 -14.79 -15.20
CA ASP A 214 2.04 -15.04 -15.78
C ASP A 214 3.13 -14.32 -15.00
N ARG A 215 2.80 -13.16 -14.42
CA ARG A 215 3.70 -12.36 -13.60
C ARG A 215 2.93 -11.67 -12.48
N TYR A 216 3.48 -11.73 -11.28
CA TYR A 216 3.04 -10.89 -10.17
C TYR A 216 3.76 -9.53 -10.20
N ASP A 217 3.04 -8.49 -9.82
CA ASP A 217 3.57 -7.16 -9.54
C ASP A 217 3.23 -6.75 -8.10
N LEU A 218 3.94 -5.73 -7.57
CA LEU A 218 3.50 -5.06 -6.36
C LEU A 218 2.13 -4.42 -6.59
N HIS A 219 1.31 -4.55 -5.59
CA HIS A 219 -0.03 -4.00 -5.57
C HIS A 219 -0.18 -2.89 -4.54
N ALA A 220 -1.17 -2.04 -4.74
CA ALA A 220 -1.48 -0.95 -3.83
C ALA A 220 -2.99 -0.83 -3.62
N TRP A 221 -3.38 -0.53 -2.37
CA TRP A 221 -4.77 -0.33 -1.99
C TRP A 221 -4.88 0.71 -0.86
N THR A 222 -6.09 0.98 -0.45
CA THR A 222 -6.41 1.89 0.64
C THR A 222 -6.75 1.10 1.90
N GLU A 223 -6.21 1.47 3.05
CA GLU A 223 -6.79 1.10 4.33
C GLU A 223 -7.52 2.31 4.93
N VAL A 224 -8.75 2.07 5.41
CA VAL A 224 -9.60 3.04 6.10
C VAL A 224 -9.75 2.62 7.55
N TYR A 225 -9.60 3.55 8.48
CA TYR A 225 -9.84 3.28 9.89
C TYR A 225 -11.33 3.39 10.21
N LEU A 226 -11.89 2.31 10.69
CA LEU A 226 -13.29 2.19 11.08
C LEU A 226 -13.33 1.88 12.58
N GLN A 227 -13.90 2.78 13.39
CA GLN A 227 -13.99 2.58 14.83
C GLN A 227 -14.78 1.29 15.15
N GLY A 228 -14.23 0.48 16.03
CA GLY A 228 -14.71 -0.89 16.31
C GLY A 228 -14.07 -1.95 15.41
N ALA A 229 -13.91 -1.69 14.10
CA ALA A 229 -13.33 -2.64 13.15
C ALA A 229 -11.81 -2.44 12.90
N GLY A 230 -11.23 -1.30 13.31
CA GLY A 230 -9.82 -0.95 13.09
C GLY A 230 -9.51 -0.59 11.64
N TRP A 231 -8.25 -0.77 11.24
CA TRP A 231 -7.83 -0.58 9.85
C TRP A 231 -8.34 -1.71 8.95
N ARG A 232 -9.12 -1.35 7.93
CA ARG A 232 -9.72 -2.28 6.97
C ARG A 232 -9.32 -1.89 5.55
N GLY A 233 -8.93 -2.88 4.74
CA GLY A 233 -8.48 -2.68 3.38
C GLY A 233 -9.63 -2.60 2.38
N PHE A 234 -9.48 -1.70 1.39
CA PHE A 234 -10.39 -1.50 0.26
C PHE A 234 -9.58 -1.26 -1.00
N ASP A 235 -9.86 -2.01 -2.04
CA ASP A 235 -9.16 -1.94 -3.33
C ASP A 235 -10.11 -1.46 -4.43
N ALA A 236 -9.96 -0.20 -4.82
CA ALA A 236 -10.75 0.40 -5.90
C ALA A 236 -10.34 -0.10 -7.31
N SER A 237 -9.21 -0.79 -7.44
CA SER A 237 -8.78 -1.41 -8.70
C SER A 237 -9.18 -2.89 -8.83
N GLY A 238 -9.69 -3.50 -7.75
CA GLY A 238 -10.00 -4.92 -7.61
C GLY A 238 -11.46 -5.18 -7.23
N GLN A 239 -11.67 -6.08 -6.28
CA GLN A 239 -13.00 -6.57 -5.88
C GLN A 239 -13.64 -5.79 -4.72
N GLY A 240 -13.08 -4.66 -4.31
CA GLY A 240 -13.59 -3.86 -3.20
C GLY A 240 -12.92 -4.21 -1.88
N ALA A 241 -13.59 -4.89 -0.95
CA ALA A 241 -13.02 -5.25 0.35
C ALA A 241 -11.84 -6.23 0.21
N VAL A 242 -10.75 -5.93 0.92
CA VAL A 242 -9.53 -6.74 0.96
C VAL A 242 -9.75 -7.98 1.81
N ASP A 243 -9.35 -9.13 1.29
CA ASP A 243 -9.44 -10.45 1.93
C ASP A 243 -8.05 -11.02 2.31
N ASP A 244 -7.99 -12.31 2.63
CA ASP A 244 -6.76 -13.00 3.03
C ASP A 244 -5.77 -13.29 1.88
N ARG A 245 -6.10 -12.89 0.64
CA ARG A 245 -5.18 -12.95 -0.51
C ARG A 245 -4.27 -11.72 -0.62
N TYR A 246 -4.51 -10.70 0.19
CA TYR A 246 -3.69 -9.50 0.25
C TYR A 246 -2.67 -9.60 1.38
N ILE A 247 -1.41 -9.33 1.05
CA ILE A 247 -0.27 -9.38 1.98
C ILE A 247 0.31 -7.97 2.12
N PRO A 248 -0.11 -7.17 3.11
CA PRO A 248 0.43 -5.83 3.33
C PRO A 248 1.90 -5.89 3.78
N VAL A 249 2.69 -5.01 3.20
CA VAL A 249 4.13 -4.87 3.50
C VAL A 249 4.40 -3.57 4.23
N VAL A 250 3.94 -2.45 3.70
CA VAL A 250 4.21 -1.13 4.26
C VAL A 250 3.02 -0.20 4.08
N THR A 251 2.82 0.68 5.06
CA THR A 251 1.75 1.69 5.03
C THR A 251 2.32 3.10 5.12
N SER A 252 1.63 4.06 4.54
CA SER A 252 2.01 5.48 4.65
C SER A 252 0.84 6.41 4.37
N SER A 253 0.98 7.65 4.83
CA SER A 253 0.06 8.74 4.41
C SER A 253 0.28 9.16 2.96
N LYS A 254 1.43 8.81 2.35
CA LYS A 254 1.83 9.15 0.98
C LYS A 254 2.43 7.94 0.29
N SER A 255 2.12 7.74 -0.98
CA SER A 255 2.63 6.63 -1.79
C SER A 255 4.16 6.60 -1.94
N ASP A 256 4.80 7.76 -2.01
CA ASP A 256 6.25 7.87 -2.23
C ASP A 256 7.10 7.22 -1.12
N LEU A 257 6.53 7.11 0.08
CA LEU A 257 7.19 6.51 1.22
C LEU A 257 7.07 4.97 1.26
N THR A 258 6.39 4.37 0.30
CA THR A 258 6.13 2.91 0.25
C THR A 258 6.87 2.18 -0.85
N ALA A 259 7.79 2.84 -1.55
CA ALA A 259 8.62 2.18 -2.57
C ALA A 259 9.40 1.00 -1.96
N ALA A 260 9.33 -0.17 -2.61
CA ALA A 260 9.97 -1.39 -2.14
C ALA A 260 11.47 -1.24 -1.96
N VAL A 261 12.13 -0.60 -2.92
CA VAL A 261 13.54 -0.21 -2.88
C VAL A 261 13.63 1.26 -3.21
N SER A 262 14.31 2.02 -2.37
CA SER A 262 14.61 3.43 -2.60
C SER A 262 16.01 3.79 -2.13
N GLY A 263 16.72 4.56 -2.94
CA GLY A 263 18.07 4.99 -2.68
C GLY A 263 18.61 5.87 -3.80
N THR A 264 19.88 6.21 -3.70
CA THR A 264 20.59 7.01 -4.69
C THR A 264 21.91 6.33 -5.03
N PHE A 265 22.50 6.73 -6.12
CA PHE A 265 23.88 6.40 -6.45
C PHE A 265 24.64 7.63 -6.96
N SER A 266 25.94 7.59 -6.87
CA SER A 266 26.85 8.57 -7.48
C SER A 266 27.85 7.85 -8.35
N GLY A 267 28.23 8.44 -9.47
CA GLY A 267 29.15 7.84 -10.44
C GLY A 267 29.54 8.85 -11.52
N PRO A 268 30.27 8.40 -12.55
CA PRO A 268 30.66 9.24 -13.67
C PRO A 268 29.45 9.88 -14.38
N THR A 269 29.70 11.04 -15.03
CA THR A 269 28.64 11.70 -15.81
C THR A 269 28.15 10.80 -16.94
N GLY A 270 26.84 10.66 -17.07
CA GLY A 270 26.22 9.88 -18.16
C GLY A 270 26.02 8.39 -17.82
N VAL A 271 26.26 7.95 -16.56
CA VAL A 271 25.90 6.59 -16.13
C VAL A 271 24.42 6.32 -16.38
N GLN A 272 24.14 5.23 -17.05
CA GLN A 272 22.79 4.71 -17.24
C GLN A 272 22.52 3.60 -16.24
N SER A 273 21.29 3.53 -15.73
CA SER A 273 20.83 2.44 -14.88
C SER A 273 19.63 1.75 -15.48
N SER A 274 19.57 0.44 -15.32
CA SER A 274 18.38 -0.35 -15.64
C SER A 274 17.93 -1.14 -14.41
N LEU A 275 16.63 -1.43 -14.34
CA LEU A 275 16.01 -2.21 -13.28
C LEU A 275 15.13 -3.29 -13.89
N THR A 276 15.35 -4.53 -13.45
CA THR A 276 14.41 -5.64 -13.64
C THR A 276 13.95 -6.15 -12.28
N TRP A 277 12.73 -6.67 -12.21
CA TRP A 277 12.20 -7.27 -10.99
C TRP A 277 11.37 -8.50 -11.31
N GLU A 278 11.26 -9.38 -10.34
CA GLU A 278 10.47 -10.59 -10.42
C GLU A 278 9.84 -10.90 -9.06
N ILE A 279 8.58 -11.33 -9.07
CA ILE A 279 7.88 -11.79 -7.89
C ILE A 279 7.40 -13.22 -8.16
N GLU A 280 7.89 -14.14 -7.34
CA GLU A 280 7.42 -15.51 -7.28
C GLU A 280 6.52 -15.68 -6.05
N ALA A 281 5.39 -16.34 -6.21
CA ALA A 281 4.49 -16.69 -5.12
C ALA A 281 4.12 -18.17 -5.20
N GLU A 282 4.21 -18.84 -4.05
CA GLU A 282 3.83 -20.24 -3.87
C GLU A 282 2.82 -20.34 -2.72
N LEU A 283 1.65 -20.90 -2.99
CA LEU A 283 0.67 -21.24 -1.96
C LEU A 283 1.07 -22.58 -1.31
N LEU A 284 1.44 -22.56 -0.03
CA LEU A 284 1.86 -23.72 0.74
C LEU A 284 0.68 -24.51 1.29
N SER A 285 -0.39 -23.82 1.72
CA SER A 285 -1.67 -24.40 2.10
C SER A 285 -2.76 -23.33 2.09
N GLN A 286 -4.01 -23.75 1.90
CA GLN A 286 -5.15 -22.87 2.20
C GLN A 286 -5.39 -22.88 3.71
N ALA A 287 -5.69 -21.70 4.30
CA ALA A 287 -6.06 -21.63 5.69
C ALA A 287 -7.30 -22.52 5.94
N SER A 288 -7.22 -23.41 6.91
CA SER A 288 -8.40 -24.15 7.38
C SER A 288 -9.43 -23.12 7.86
N ARG A 289 -10.60 -23.12 7.25
CA ARG A 289 -11.72 -22.31 7.72
C ARG A 289 -12.14 -22.88 9.09
N HIS A 290 -11.86 -22.15 10.14
CA HIS A 290 -12.40 -22.41 11.47
C HIS A 290 -13.53 -21.45 11.79
#